data_71e7d8f96b0c3f8823e9de678df1dab1
#
_entry.id   71e7d8f96b0c3f8823e9de678df1dab1
#
_cell.length_a   1.000
_cell.length_b   1.000
_cell.length_c   1.000
_cell.angle_alpha   90.00
_cell.angle_beta   90.00
_cell.angle_gamma   90.00
#
_symmetry.space_group_name_H-M   'P 1'
#
loop_
_entity.id
_entity.type
_entity.pdbx_description
1 polymer ?
#
loop_
_entity_poly.entity_id
_entity_poly.type
_entity_poly.pdbx_seq_one_letter_code
_entity_poly.pdbx_strand_id
1 'polypeptide(L)'
;PYGTSATIDVSGAFNPNYGTDGAGNVVKTLVVNGLVPTGLVDTLTGDAVVLTQVSGTVVEGRNSAGDVVFRITLSGNDVTLQQLRSMDHPLDGATNPDDSISLANGALSLQGVITDGDGDTATHSILIGDRFQFLDDAPTIGTGSALSAAIVDESALVGGARTPTDPDGAGPLPPYGTSATIDVSGAFNPNY
;
A
#
# COMPACT_ATOMS: atom_id res chain seq x y z
N PRO A 1 10.79 -0.30 -6.30
CA PRO A 1 9.88 0.13 -5.26
C PRO A 1 8.83 1.06 -5.85
N TYR A 2 7.57 0.71 -5.67
CA TYR A 2 6.46 1.57 -6.02
C TYR A 2 6.36 2.65 -4.93
N GLY A 3 6.23 3.94 -5.35
CA GLY A 3 6.03 5.04 -4.39
C GLY A 3 4.57 5.17 -3.99
N THR A 4 4.27 6.13 -3.12
CA THR A 4 2.90 6.47 -2.72
C THR A 4 2.13 7.25 -3.79
N SER A 5 2.70 7.45 -4.99
CA SER A 5 2.04 8.11 -6.12
C SER A 5 2.42 7.48 -7.45
N ALA A 6 1.46 7.49 -8.38
CA ALA A 6 1.61 7.03 -9.76
C ALA A 6 0.84 7.95 -10.71
N THR A 7 1.34 8.09 -11.94
CA THR A 7 0.75 8.98 -12.96
C THR A 7 0.44 8.21 -14.24
N ILE A 8 -0.72 8.48 -14.83
CA ILE A 8 -1.12 8.01 -16.16
C ILE A 8 -1.23 9.19 -17.12
N ASP A 9 -0.70 9.01 -18.33
CA ASP A 9 -0.87 9.98 -19.42
C ASP A 9 -2.22 9.75 -20.12
N VAL A 10 -3.02 10.80 -20.21
CA VAL A 10 -4.32 10.82 -20.86
C VAL A 10 -4.33 11.72 -22.12
N SER A 11 -3.16 11.98 -22.71
CA SER A 11 -3.03 12.77 -23.94
C SER A 11 -3.80 12.13 -25.11
N GLY A 12 -3.77 10.81 -25.20
CA GLY A 12 -4.45 10.02 -26.23
C GLY A 12 -5.87 9.56 -25.85
N ALA A 13 -6.45 10.03 -24.73
CA ALA A 13 -7.75 9.58 -24.25
C ALA A 13 -8.93 9.94 -25.18
N PHE A 14 -8.80 11.03 -25.93
CA PHE A 14 -9.82 11.51 -26.87
C PHE A 14 -9.21 11.76 -28.24
N ASN A 15 -9.99 11.52 -29.28
CA ASN A 15 -9.64 11.84 -30.68
C ASN A 15 -10.63 12.88 -31.19
N PRO A 16 -10.38 14.19 -31.02
CA PRO A 16 -11.31 15.24 -31.37
C PRO A 16 -11.44 15.38 -32.89
N ASN A 17 -12.68 15.57 -33.35
CA ASN A 17 -12.99 15.98 -34.71
C ASN A 17 -13.82 17.27 -34.65
N TYR A 18 -13.27 18.36 -35.17
CA TYR A 18 -13.85 19.70 -35.07
C TYR A 18 -14.70 20.08 -36.31
N GLY A 19 -14.91 19.16 -37.24
CA GLY A 19 -15.65 19.48 -38.46
C GLY A 19 -14.89 20.43 -39.40
N THR A 20 -15.64 21.29 -40.13
CA THR A 20 -15.10 22.25 -41.11
C THR A 20 -14.74 23.61 -40.50
N ASP A 21 -15.20 23.91 -39.27
CA ASP A 21 -15.10 25.22 -38.66
C ASP A 21 -13.78 25.42 -37.89
N GLY A 22 -12.93 24.39 -37.94
CA GLY A 22 -11.58 24.42 -37.40
C GLY A 22 -11.50 24.09 -35.90
N ALA A 23 -10.28 23.83 -35.45
CA ALA A 23 -10.03 23.44 -34.08
C ALA A 23 -10.13 24.62 -33.10
N GLY A 24 -10.90 24.45 -32.04
CA GLY A 24 -10.93 25.34 -30.87
C GLY A 24 -10.17 24.73 -29.68
N ASN A 25 -10.89 24.25 -28.67
CA ASN A 25 -10.31 23.83 -27.39
C ASN A 25 -10.73 22.42 -26.97
N VAL A 26 -9.91 21.76 -26.17
CA VAL A 26 -10.24 20.51 -25.46
C VAL A 26 -10.08 20.74 -23.98
N VAL A 27 -11.17 20.63 -23.24
CA VAL A 27 -11.16 20.68 -21.77
C VAL A 27 -11.40 19.27 -21.22
N LYS A 28 -10.52 18.82 -20.33
CA LYS A 28 -10.65 17.55 -19.64
C LYS A 28 -11.03 17.78 -18.17
N THR A 29 -11.93 16.96 -17.64
CA THR A 29 -12.35 16.99 -16.24
C THR A 29 -12.50 15.58 -15.68
N LEU A 30 -12.23 15.43 -14.37
CA LEU A 30 -12.57 14.24 -13.61
C LEU A 30 -14.03 14.35 -13.17
N VAL A 31 -14.78 13.27 -13.27
CA VAL A 31 -16.19 13.21 -12.87
C VAL A 31 -16.43 11.99 -12.00
N VAL A 32 -16.85 12.21 -10.77
CA VAL A 32 -17.26 11.15 -9.86
C VAL A 32 -18.66 10.65 -10.24
N ASN A 33 -18.79 9.35 -10.45
CA ASN A 33 -20.06 8.69 -10.72
C ASN A 33 -20.70 8.26 -9.39
N GLY A 34 -21.34 9.18 -8.69
CA GLY A 34 -21.70 9.12 -7.28
C GLY A 34 -22.61 7.97 -6.79
N LEU A 35 -23.08 7.10 -7.69
CA LEU A 35 -23.88 5.92 -7.33
C LEU A 35 -23.06 4.62 -7.37
N VAL A 36 -21.80 4.67 -7.77
CA VAL A 36 -20.93 3.49 -7.87
C VAL A 36 -20.01 3.45 -6.66
N PRO A 37 -20.10 2.41 -5.81
CA PRO A 37 -19.18 2.23 -4.70
C PRO A 37 -17.74 2.10 -5.21
N THR A 38 -16.77 2.59 -4.44
CA THR A 38 -15.34 2.45 -4.81
C THR A 38 -14.86 1.01 -4.76
N GLY A 39 -15.43 0.20 -3.86
CA GLY A 39 -14.96 -1.14 -3.53
C GLY A 39 -13.78 -1.17 -2.56
N LEU A 40 -13.35 0.00 -2.06
CA LEU A 40 -12.19 0.17 -1.19
C LEU A 40 -12.57 0.43 0.25
N VAL A 41 -11.73 -0.01 1.19
CA VAL A 41 -11.89 0.14 2.65
C VAL A 41 -10.60 0.73 3.23
N ASP A 42 -10.73 1.69 4.15
CA ASP A 42 -9.61 2.23 4.93
C ASP A 42 -9.23 1.26 6.05
N THR A 43 -8.02 0.70 6.03
CA THR A 43 -7.55 -0.27 7.03
C THR A 43 -7.60 0.27 8.46
N LEU A 44 -7.32 1.56 8.66
CA LEU A 44 -7.23 2.15 10.01
C LEU A 44 -8.59 2.31 10.69
N THR A 45 -9.67 2.44 9.92
CA THR A 45 -11.01 2.67 10.47
C THR A 45 -11.98 1.53 10.16
N GLY A 46 -11.71 0.70 9.16
CA GLY A 46 -12.64 -0.30 8.64
C GLY A 46 -13.78 0.31 7.82
N ASP A 47 -13.71 1.61 7.50
CA ASP A 47 -14.76 2.32 6.79
C ASP A 47 -14.62 2.16 5.27
N ALA A 48 -15.75 2.08 4.58
CA ALA A 48 -15.78 2.18 3.14
C ALA A 48 -15.27 3.56 2.68
N VAL A 49 -14.42 3.57 1.65
CA VAL A 49 -13.93 4.80 1.04
C VAL A 49 -14.94 5.29 0.00
N VAL A 50 -15.29 6.56 0.07
CA VAL A 50 -16.24 7.23 -0.84
C VAL A 50 -15.51 8.31 -1.64
N LEU A 51 -15.76 8.38 -2.95
CA LEU A 51 -15.23 9.45 -3.79
C LEU A 51 -15.95 10.77 -3.52
N THR A 52 -15.18 11.82 -3.38
CA THR A 52 -15.64 13.20 -3.22
C THR A 52 -15.07 14.06 -4.34
N GLN A 53 -15.93 14.71 -5.10
CA GLN A 53 -15.55 15.67 -6.12
C GLN A 53 -15.12 16.97 -5.43
N VAL A 54 -13.82 17.31 -5.47
CA VAL A 54 -13.30 18.57 -4.91
C VAL A 54 -13.34 19.68 -5.95
N SER A 55 -12.98 19.34 -7.19
CA SER A 55 -13.05 20.23 -8.35
C SER A 55 -13.15 19.41 -9.64
N GLY A 56 -13.20 20.05 -10.80
CA GLY A 56 -13.10 19.35 -12.09
C GLY A 56 -11.76 18.65 -12.32
N THR A 57 -10.76 18.97 -11.54
CA THR A 57 -9.40 18.40 -11.64
C THR A 57 -8.92 17.65 -10.42
N VAL A 58 -9.71 17.60 -9.34
CA VAL A 58 -9.33 16.94 -8.09
C VAL A 58 -10.50 16.12 -7.55
N VAL A 59 -10.22 14.84 -7.30
CA VAL A 59 -11.11 13.90 -6.64
C VAL A 59 -10.38 13.27 -5.46
N GLU A 60 -11.05 13.10 -4.34
CA GLU A 60 -10.52 12.46 -3.14
C GLU A 60 -11.36 11.25 -2.75
N GLY A 61 -10.68 10.16 -2.37
CA GLY A 61 -11.27 9.06 -1.64
C GLY A 61 -11.23 9.38 -0.15
N ARG A 62 -12.38 9.38 0.51
CA ARG A 62 -12.50 9.73 1.94
C ARG A 62 -13.21 8.63 2.71
N ASN A 63 -12.79 8.41 3.97
CA ASN A 63 -13.51 7.58 4.92
C ASN A 63 -14.70 8.33 5.55
N SER A 64 -15.45 7.69 6.44
CA SER A 64 -16.64 8.26 7.10
C SER A 64 -16.31 9.44 8.03
N ALA A 65 -15.07 9.50 8.57
CA ALA A 65 -14.58 10.61 9.39
C ALA A 65 -14.18 11.85 8.55
N GLY A 66 -14.11 11.69 7.21
CA GLY A 66 -13.69 12.73 6.29
C GLY A 66 -12.18 12.77 6.03
N ASP A 67 -11.40 11.84 6.57
CA ASP A 67 -9.98 11.73 6.29
C ASP A 67 -9.75 11.35 4.82
N VAL A 68 -8.75 11.95 4.22
CA VAL A 68 -8.36 11.64 2.83
C VAL A 68 -7.51 10.36 2.81
N VAL A 69 -8.03 9.32 2.17
CA VAL A 69 -7.33 8.03 1.99
C VAL A 69 -6.44 8.08 0.76
N PHE A 70 -6.94 8.65 -0.33
CA PHE A 70 -6.15 8.92 -1.53
C PHE A 70 -6.68 10.16 -2.27
N ARG A 71 -5.87 10.70 -3.17
CA ARG A 71 -6.23 11.82 -4.03
C ARG A 71 -5.88 11.51 -5.49
N ILE A 72 -6.76 11.90 -6.40
CA ILE A 72 -6.55 11.84 -7.84
C ILE A 72 -6.58 13.26 -8.38
N THR A 73 -5.52 13.66 -9.10
CA THR A 73 -5.36 15.02 -9.62
C THR A 73 -5.09 14.98 -11.12
N LEU A 74 -5.86 15.73 -11.89
CA LEU A 74 -5.64 15.98 -13.30
C LEU A 74 -4.86 17.29 -13.46
N SER A 75 -3.73 17.25 -14.17
CA SER A 75 -2.92 18.41 -14.53
C SER A 75 -2.46 18.29 -15.99
N GLY A 76 -3.04 19.10 -16.87
CA GLY A 76 -2.80 18.99 -18.30
C GLY A 76 -3.24 17.63 -18.85
N ASN A 77 -2.29 16.80 -19.24
CA ASN A 77 -2.53 15.43 -19.73
C ASN A 77 -2.18 14.34 -18.70
N ASP A 78 -1.79 14.73 -17.50
CA ASP A 78 -1.38 13.80 -16.45
C ASP A 78 -2.47 13.64 -15.40
N VAL A 79 -2.85 12.39 -15.12
CA VAL A 79 -3.70 12.06 -13.98
C VAL A 79 -2.86 11.31 -12.96
N THR A 80 -2.66 11.92 -11.80
CA THR A 80 -1.83 11.39 -10.72
C THR A 80 -2.69 10.86 -9.59
N LEU A 81 -2.49 9.59 -9.23
CA LEU A 81 -2.97 8.99 -7.99
C LEU A 81 -1.93 9.21 -6.90
N GLN A 82 -2.34 9.66 -5.72
CA GLN A 82 -1.55 9.71 -4.51
C GLN A 82 -2.28 8.96 -3.39
N GLN A 83 -1.65 7.94 -2.83
CA GLN A 83 -2.15 7.23 -1.66
C GLN A 83 -1.65 7.91 -0.38
N LEU A 84 -2.51 8.12 0.60
CA LEU A 84 -2.25 8.84 1.85
C LEU A 84 -2.50 7.99 3.10
N ARG A 85 -3.27 6.89 2.97
CA ARG A 85 -3.56 5.93 4.04
C ARG A 85 -3.55 4.51 3.46
N SER A 86 -3.30 3.52 4.31
CA SER A 86 -3.39 2.11 3.93
C SER A 86 -4.84 1.71 3.64
N MET A 87 -5.00 0.78 2.72
CA MET A 87 -6.30 0.19 2.36
C MET A 87 -6.32 -1.29 2.70
N ASP A 88 -7.51 -1.79 3.00
CA ASP A 88 -7.76 -3.19 3.29
C ASP A 88 -7.72 -4.01 1.99
N HIS A 89 -6.91 -5.05 1.98
CA HIS A 89 -6.75 -5.96 0.87
C HIS A 89 -7.44 -7.29 1.20
N PRO A 90 -8.44 -7.74 0.41
CA PRO A 90 -9.31 -8.85 0.78
C PRO A 90 -8.65 -10.24 0.71
N LEU A 91 -7.46 -10.35 0.12
CA LEU A 91 -6.72 -11.60 0.02
C LEU A 91 -5.63 -11.73 1.10
N ASP A 92 -5.88 -11.20 2.27
CA ASP A 92 -5.02 -11.36 3.44
C ASP A 92 -4.67 -12.81 3.71
N GLY A 93 -3.40 -13.08 3.98
CA GLY A 93 -2.94 -14.38 4.42
C GLY A 93 -1.76 -14.96 3.66
N ALA A 94 -1.36 -16.17 4.04
CA ALA A 94 -0.12 -16.80 3.62
C ALA A 94 -0.03 -17.15 2.12
N THR A 95 -1.13 -17.06 1.38
CA THR A 95 -1.19 -17.48 -0.03
C THR A 95 -0.99 -16.34 -1.03
N ASN A 96 -1.30 -15.13 -0.65
CA ASN A 96 -1.07 -13.93 -1.48
C ASN A 96 -0.98 -12.66 -0.60
N PRO A 97 0.12 -12.50 0.15
CA PRO A 97 0.29 -11.37 1.06
C PRO A 97 0.63 -10.05 0.34
N ASP A 98 0.75 -10.06 -0.98
CA ASP A 98 1.17 -8.93 -1.83
C ASP A 98 0.19 -8.86 -3.01
N ASP A 99 -1.09 -8.64 -2.71
CA ASP A 99 -2.14 -8.52 -3.72
C ASP A 99 -2.38 -7.06 -4.16
N SER A 100 -3.24 -6.88 -5.15
CA SER A 100 -3.62 -5.57 -5.65
C SER A 100 -5.13 -5.41 -5.67
N ILE A 101 -5.60 -4.24 -5.28
CA ILE A 101 -7.00 -3.83 -5.42
C ILE A 101 -7.09 -2.64 -6.36
N SER A 102 -8.24 -2.49 -7.02
CA SER A 102 -8.50 -1.39 -7.95
C SER A 102 -9.72 -0.61 -7.51
N LEU A 103 -9.72 0.68 -7.80
CA LEU A 103 -10.94 1.46 -7.77
C LEU A 103 -11.94 0.88 -8.77
N ALA A 104 -13.21 0.75 -8.37
CA ALA A 104 -14.25 0.22 -9.24
C ALA A 104 -14.32 1.01 -10.57
N ASN A 105 -14.31 0.31 -11.70
CA ASN A 105 -14.23 0.93 -13.03
C ASN A 105 -15.25 2.05 -13.24
N GLY A 106 -16.51 1.80 -12.84
CA GLY A 106 -17.60 2.77 -13.00
C GLY A 106 -17.57 3.95 -12.03
N ALA A 107 -16.69 3.98 -11.01
CA ALA A 107 -16.71 5.00 -9.96
C ALA A 107 -16.18 6.37 -10.43
N LEU A 108 -15.29 6.40 -11.43
CA LEU A 108 -14.65 7.61 -11.92
C LEU A 108 -14.59 7.64 -13.45
N SER A 109 -14.88 8.80 -14.01
CA SER A 109 -14.75 9.09 -15.44
C SER A 109 -13.77 10.22 -15.68
N LEU A 110 -13.10 10.15 -16.84
CA LEU A 110 -12.50 11.30 -17.48
C LEU A 110 -13.46 11.80 -18.55
N GLN A 111 -13.89 13.05 -18.46
CA GLN A 111 -14.75 13.71 -19.44
C GLN A 111 -13.93 14.68 -20.30
N GLY A 112 -14.09 14.62 -21.60
CA GLY A 112 -13.56 15.56 -22.55
C GLY A 112 -14.68 16.37 -23.18
N VAL A 113 -14.53 17.70 -23.19
CA VAL A 113 -15.37 18.63 -23.92
C VAL A 113 -14.53 19.30 -24.97
N ILE A 114 -14.93 19.18 -26.23
CA ILE A 114 -14.31 19.91 -27.34
C ILE A 114 -15.21 21.10 -27.72
N THR A 115 -14.57 22.18 -28.13
CA THR A 115 -15.25 23.36 -28.70
C THR A 115 -14.58 23.65 -30.04
N ASP A 116 -15.32 23.87 -31.09
CA ASP A 116 -14.79 24.21 -32.42
C ASP A 116 -14.64 25.71 -32.64
N GLY A 117 -14.36 26.15 -33.88
CA GLY A 117 -14.01 27.54 -34.17
C GLY A 117 -15.16 28.52 -34.08
N ASP A 118 -16.41 28.09 -34.21
CA ASP A 118 -17.61 28.93 -34.10
C ASP A 118 -18.34 28.76 -32.76
N GLY A 119 -17.84 27.84 -31.89
CA GLY A 119 -18.29 27.70 -30.52
C GLY A 119 -19.21 26.51 -30.25
N ASP A 120 -19.42 25.64 -31.24
CA ASP A 120 -20.16 24.41 -31.02
C ASP A 120 -19.37 23.42 -30.14
N THR A 121 -20.08 22.64 -29.32
CA THR A 121 -19.45 21.74 -28.35
C THR A 121 -19.87 20.29 -28.50
N ALA A 122 -18.93 19.38 -28.29
CA ALA A 122 -19.22 17.96 -28.15
C ALA A 122 -18.55 17.40 -26.89
N THR A 123 -19.23 16.46 -26.20
CA THR A 123 -18.77 15.89 -24.96
C THR A 123 -18.70 14.37 -25.07
N HIS A 124 -17.61 13.81 -24.53
CA HIS A 124 -17.43 12.37 -24.39
C HIS A 124 -16.84 12.03 -23.03
N SER A 125 -17.19 10.86 -22.46
CA SER A 125 -16.68 10.39 -21.18
C SER A 125 -16.18 8.95 -21.30
N ILE A 126 -15.05 8.67 -20.66
CA ILE A 126 -14.48 7.32 -20.56
C ILE A 126 -14.35 6.95 -19.10
N LEU A 127 -14.63 5.69 -18.76
CA LEU A 127 -14.42 5.16 -17.42
C LEU A 127 -12.93 4.91 -17.20
N ILE A 128 -12.40 5.35 -16.06
CA ILE A 128 -10.99 5.24 -15.72
C ILE A 128 -10.73 4.70 -14.33
N GLY A 129 -11.76 4.28 -13.58
CA GLY A 129 -11.61 3.82 -12.21
C GLY A 129 -10.63 2.65 -12.09
N ASP A 130 -10.73 1.63 -12.94
CA ASP A 130 -9.88 0.43 -12.94
C ASP A 130 -8.41 0.69 -13.30
N ARG A 131 -8.07 1.89 -13.71
CA ARG A 131 -6.68 2.32 -13.98
C ARG A 131 -5.92 2.68 -12.72
N PHE A 132 -6.63 2.89 -11.59
CA PHE A 132 -6.04 3.20 -10.30
C PHE A 132 -5.98 1.94 -9.45
N GLN A 133 -4.74 1.45 -9.24
CA GLN A 133 -4.44 0.23 -8.50
C GLN A 133 -3.63 0.58 -7.26
N PHE A 134 -3.93 -0.12 -6.17
CA PHE A 134 -3.24 -0.04 -4.90
C PHE A 134 -2.66 -1.41 -4.61
N LEU A 135 -1.37 -1.45 -4.28
CA LEU A 135 -0.65 -2.68 -3.97
C LEU A 135 -0.52 -2.82 -2.46
N ASP A 136 -0.67 -4.03 -1.97
CA ASP A 136 -0.38 -4.36 -0.57
C ASP A 136 1.13 -4.34 -0.30
N ASP A 137 1.51 -4.22 0.96
CA ASP A 137 2.88 -4.34 1.45
C ASP A 137 2.92 -5.42 2.54
N ALA A 138 3.35 -6.61 2.14
CA ALA A 138 3.36 -7.76 3.03
C ALA A 138 4.42 -7.62 4.12
N PRO A 139 4.11 -7.98 5.37
CA PRO A 139 5.10 -8.03 6.44
C PRO A 139 6.14 -9.09 6.15
N THR A 140 7.39 -8.78 6.43
CA THR A 140 8.50 -9.74 6.30
C THR A 140 9.20 -9.94 7.63
N ILE A 141 9.69 -11.18 7.87
CA ILE A 141 10.50 -11.49 9.03
C ILE A 141 11.80 -12.14 8.57
N GLY A 142 12.93 -11.57 8.99
CA GLY A 142 14.25 -12.10 8.68
C GLY A 142 14.91 -12.74 9.91
N THR A 143 16.04 -13.41 9.69
CA THR A 143 16.91 -13.84 10.77
C THR A 143 17.55 -12.64 11.45
N GLY A 144 17.43 -12.55 12.76
CA GLY A 144 18.10 -11.54 13.58
C GLY A 144 19.56 -11.91 13.88
N SER A 145 20.01 -11.59 15.07
CA SER A 145 21.34 -11.93 15.55
C SER A 145 21.51 -13.43 15.74
N ALA A 146 22.72 -13.93 15.51
CA ALA A 146 23.06 -15.31 15.84
C ALA A 146 22.83 -15.59 17.33
N LEU A 147 22.18 -16.69 17.64
CA LEU A 147 21.96 -17.12 19.02
C LEU A 147 23.27 -17.65 19.61
N SER A 148 23.53 -17.30 20.87
CA SER A 148 24.61 -17.90 21.62
C SER A 148 24.32 -19.37 21.90
N ALA A 149 25.35 -20.20 21.95
CA ALA A 149 25.20 -21.58 22.33
C ALA A 149 24.84 -21.66 23.81
N ALA A 150 23.91 -22.52 24.19
CA ALA A 150 23.70 -22.95 25.56
C ALA A 150 24.64 -24.14 25.82
N ILE A 151 25.59 -23.96 26.71
CA ILE A 151 26.61 -24.97 27.00
C ILE A 151 26.44 -25.39 28.47
N VAL A 152 26.33 -26.69 28.69
CA VAL A 152 26.38 -27.30 30.01
C VAL A 152 27.64 -28.14 30.14
N ASP A 153 28.23 -28.17 31.32
CA ASP A 153 29.45 -28.87 31.59
C ASP A 153 29.18 -30.01 32.61
N GLU A 154 29.44 -31.25 32.20
CA GLU A 154 29.24 -32.43 33.04
C GLU A 154 30.26 -32.51 34.17
N SER A 155 31.41 -31.82 34.10
CA SER A 155 32.40 -31.75 35.17
C SER A 155 31.84 -31.16 36.47
N ALA A 156 30.74 -30.39 36.38
CA ALA A 156 30.00 -29.88 37.53
C ALA A 156 29.09 -30.94 38.23
N LEU A 157 29.08 -32.17 37.73
CA LEU A 157 28.30 -33.27 38.29
C LEU A 157 29.26 -34.21 39.09
N VAL A 158 28.99 -34.42 40.38
CA VAL A 158 29.71 -35.42 41.17
C VAL A 158 28.80 -36.59 41.46
N GLY A 159 29.24 -37.81 41.03
CA GLY A 159 28.45 -39.01 41.20
C GLY A 159 27.10 -38.97 40.45
N GLY A 160 27.00 -38.19 39.37
CA GLY A 160 25.78 -37.96 38.58
C GLY A 160 24.81 -36.97 39.19
N ALA A 161 25.20 -36.26 40.30
CA ALA A 161 24.39 -35.25 40.96
C ALA A 161 25.03 -33.86 40.83
N ARG A 162 24.19 -32.84 40.72
CA ARG A 162 24.62 -31.44 40.62
C ARG A 162 25.41 -31.00 41.82
N THR A 163 26.62 -30.43 41.65
CA THR A 163 27.39 -29.74 42.67
C THR A 163 27.64 -28.28 42.31
N PRO A 164 27.84 -27.39 43.31
CA PRO A 164 28.12 -25.98 43.02
C PRO A 164 29.62 -25.72 42.73
N THR A 165 30.47 -26.74 42.71
CA THR A 165 31.91 -26.61 42.51
C THR A 165 32.35 -27.44 41.30
N ASP A 166 33.28 -26.90 40.52
CA ASP A 166 33.96 -27.61 39.47
C ASP A 166 34.89 -28.70 40.04
N PRO A 167 34.64 -30.00 39.80
CA PRO A 167 35.40 -31.08 40.40
C PRO A 167 36.78 -31.32 39.74
N ASP A 168 37.05 -30.80 38.54
CA ASP A 168 38.33 -30.96 37.87
C ASP A 168 39.35 -29.84 38.13
N GLY A 169 38.95 -28.82 38.91
CA GLY A 169 39.86 -27.77 39.40
C GLY A 169 40.43 -26.85 38.31
N ALA A 170 39.86 -26.80 37.17
CA ALA A 170 40.37 -26.06 36.00
C ALA A 170 40.15 -24.55 36.05
N GLY A 171 39.84 -23.98 37.21
CA GLY A 171 39.71 -22.52 37.39
C GLY A 171 38.30 -22.06 37.79
N PRO A 172 38.08 -20.74 37.88
CA PRO A 172 36.76 -20.25 38.17
C PRO A 172 35.82 -20.74 37.03
N LEU A 173 34.72 -21.38 37.46
CA LEU A 173 33.69 -21.82 36.53
C LEU A 173 33.40 -20.69 35.56
N PRO A 174 33.69 -20.86 34.26
CA PRO A 174 33.11 -19.98 33.27
C PRO A 174 31.58 -20.04 33.42
N PRO A 175 30.81 -19.20 32.78
CA PRO A 175 29.33 -19.20 32.89
C PRO A 175 28.67 -20.54 32.49
N TYR A 176 29.48 -21.62 32.39
CA TYR A 176 29.05 -22.97 32.09
C TYR A 176 28.73 -23.70 33.40
N GLY A 177 27.52 -23.91 33.73
CA GLY A 177 27.04 -24.72 34.84
C GLY A 177 26.24 -25.91 34.32
N THR A 178 25.49 -26.55 35.22
CA THR A 178 24.55 -27.61 34.84
C THR A 178 23.27 -27.10 34.23
N SER A 179 23.14 -25.78 34.01
CA SER A 179 22.05 -25.14 33.26
C SER A 179 22.58 -23.92 32.54
N ALA A 180 22.07 -23.69 31.34
CA ALA A 180 22.38 -22.53 30.54
C ALA A 180 21.09 -21.98 29.90
N THR A 181 21.08 -20.67 29.66
CA THR A 181 19.99 -19.98 28.99
C THR A 181 20.53 -19.26 27.76
N ILE A 182 19.74 -19.23 26.72
CA ILE A 182 20.00 -18.38 25.54
C ILE A 182 18.98 -17.26 25.50
N ASP A 183 19.46 -16.05 25.21
CA ASP A 183 18.60 -14.91 24.91
C ASP A 183 18.17 -15.02 23.48
N VAL A 184 16.86 -15.06 23.25
CA VAL A 184 16.25 -15.13 21.92
C VAL A 184 15.59 -13.82 21.50
N SER A 185 15.74 -12.74 22.28
CA SER A 185 15.11 -11.45 22.03
C SER A 185 15.51 -10.84 20.68
N GLY A 186 16.73 -11.13 20.20
CA GLY A 186 17.25 -10.67 18.92
C GLY A 186 17.18 -11.71 17.80
N ALA A 187 16.50 -12.84 18.00
CA ALA A 187 16.48 -13.94 17.02
C ALA A 187 15.76 -13.59 15.71
N PHE A 188 14.83 -12.65 15.79
CA PHE A 188 14.03 -12.20 14.65
C PHE A 188 14.20 -10.70 14.46
N ASN A 189 14.22 -10.27 13.22
CA ASN A 189 14.25 -8.87 12.82
C ASN A 189 12.95 -8.54 12.10
N PRO A 190 11.89 -8.09 12.79
CA PRO A 190 10.64 -7.73 12.16
C PRO A 190 10.82 -6.45 11.33
N ASN A 191 10.26 -6.45 10.14
CA ASN A 191 10.21 -5.28 9.26
C ASN A 191 8.71 -4.90 9.12
N TYR A 192 8.34 -3.74 9.69
CA TYR A 192 6.97 -3.20 9.67
C TYR A 192 6.83 -2.09 8.65
#